data_1cf84eb81500b9986c67e757fab34eae
#
_entry.id   1cf84eb81500b9986c67e757fab34eae
#
_cell.length_a   1.000
_cell.length_b   1.000
_cell.length_c   1.000
_cell.angle_alpha   90.00
_cell.angle_beta   90.00
_cell.angle_gamma   90.00
#
_symmetry.space_group_name_H-M   'P 1'
#
loop_
_entity.id
_entity.type
_entity.pdbx_description
1 polymer ?
#
loop_
_entity_poly.entity_id
_entity_poly.type
_entity_poly.pdbx_seq_one_letter_code
_entity_poly.pdbx_strand_id
1 'polypeptide(L)'
;MAIKTETELYAPVKSYFEQLGYLVRGEVHHCDLVAIRDEEPPVIVELKKNFSIPLLLQGINRLRLTRYVYVAFELPNKGRAPHGATWPELRKLCQMLGVGMITVQFYKTRKPKVLVECHPPATTASASPLGLTADAVVAALLPAHEPADAEAAAAAAQEDPLSPPPLPTVLPRHNKRATERFVREFKERRADYNVGGSTKRKLVTSYREKALFMAQLLLQNGPMSPRKLRDQTGIPNAAGLLQKNYYRWFQRVERGIYRLTPQGEEALRTYAHVIERLPVPVSAAVPPDTV
;
A
#
# COMPACT_ATOMS: atom_id res chain seq x y z
N MET A 1 18.65 14.45 9.33
CA MET A 1 17.94 15.52 8.57
C MET A 1 16.46 15.29 8.79
N ALA A 2 15.66 16.32 9.03
CA ALA A 2 14.22 16.13 9.19
C ALA A 2 13.54 16.24 7.81
N ILE A 3 12.56 15.36 7.54
CA ILE A 3 11.75 15.43 6.32
C ILE A 3 10.83 16.65 6.35
N LYS A 4 10.49 17.14 5.16
CA LYS A 4 9.53 18.25 5.03
C LYS A 4 8.10 17.74 4.88
N THR A 5 7.91 16.66 4.14
CA THR A 5 6.60 16.09 3.80
C THR A 5 6.52 14.60 4.11
N GLU A 6 5.32 14.10 4.36
CA GLU A 6 5.05 12.67 4.59
C GLU A 6 5.40 11.81 3.37
N THR A 7 5.31 12.37 2.18
CA THR A 7 5.63 11.68 0.92
C THR A 7 7.09 11.23 0.80
N GLU A 8 7.99 11.87 1.56
CA GLU A 8 9.41 11.48 1.59
C GLU A 8 9.62 10.11 2.27
N LEU A 9 8.69 9.67 3.12
CA LEU A 9 8.71 8.34 3.74
C LEU A 9 8.38 7.22 2.75
N TYR A 10 7.61 7.54 1.71
CA TYR A 10 7.10 6.54 0.79
C TYR A 10 8.22 5.75 0.08
N ALA A 11 9.16 6.44 -0.54
CA ALA A 11 10.23 5.80 -1.31
C ALA A 11 11.13 4.86 -0.48
N PRO A 12 11.62 5.25 0.72
CA PRO A 12 12.39 4.34 1.57
C PRO A 12 11.60 3.11 2.01
N VAL A 13 10.36 3.29 2.47
CA VAL A 13 9.52 2.18 2.93
C VAL A 13 9.15 1.25 1.77
N LYS A 14 8.82 1.80 0.61
CA LYS A 14 8.58 1.03 -0.62
C LYS A 14 9.80 0.18 -0.97
N SER A 15 10.98 0.78 -1.05
CA SER A 15 12.23 0.07 -1.38
C SER A 15 12.53 -1.03 -0.38
N TYR A 16 12.22 -0.83 0.90
CA TYR A 16 12.37 -1.86 1.93
C TYR A 16 11.52 -3.10 1.62
N PHE A 17 10.24 -2.93 1.32
CA PHE A 17 9.35 -4.05 1.00
C PHE A 17 9.68 -4.68 -0.36
N GLU A 18 10.09 -3.89 -1.35
CA GLU A 18 10.54 -4.41 -2.65
C GLU A 18 11.78 -5.31 -2.53
N GLN A 19 12.74 -4.97 -1.65
CA GLN A 19 13.89 -5.82 -1.35
C GLN A 19 13.51 -7.16 -0.69
N LEU A 20 12.36 -7.22 -0.03
CA LEU A 20 11.79 -8.44 0.54
C LEU A 20 10.93 -9.23 -0.46
N GLY A 21 10.91 -8.83 -1.73
CA GLY A 21 10.17 -9.50 -2.81
C GLY A 21 8.70 -9.11 -2.91
N TYR A 22 8.26 -8.06 -2.22
CA TYR A 22 6.88 -7.57 -2.34
C TYR A 22 6.70 -6.67 -3.56
N LEU A 23 5.59 -6.83 -4.25
CA LEU A 23 5.08 -5.81 -5.16
C LEU A 23 4.40 -4.70 -4.34
N VAL A 24 4.85 -3.45 -4.50
CA VAL A 24 4.39 -2.32 -3.69
C VAL A 24 3.65 -1.30 -4.53
N ARG A 25 2.53 -0.78 -4.00
CA ARG A 25 1.75 0.30 -4.61
C ARG A 25 1.27 1.30 -3.57
N GLY A 26 1.26 2.56 -3.95
CA GLY A 26 0.76 3.66 -3.13
C GLY A 26 -0.72 3.95 -3.34
N GLU A 27 -1.36 4.49 -2.30
CA GLU A 27 -2.72 5.02 -2.35
C GLU A 27 -3.76 4.05 -2.92
N VAL A 28 -3.74 2.80 -2.44
CA VAL A 28 -4.75 1.80 -2.77
C VAL A 28 -5.86 1.88 -1.71
N HIS A 29 -7.09 2.17 -2.11
CA HIS A 29 -8.22 2.36 -1.18
C HIS A 29 -7.88 3.26 0.02
N HIS A 30 -7.19 4.39 -0.24
CA HIS A 30 -6.75 5.34 0.77
C HIS A 30 -5.73 4.78 1.79
N CYS A 31 -5.09 3.64 1.52
CA CYS A 31 -3.93 3.18 2.25
C CYS A 31 -2.69 3.78 1.63
N ASP A 32 -1.81 4.38 2.43
CA ASP A 32 -0.64 5.10 1.93
C ASP A 32 0.31 4.16 1.17
N LEU A 33 0.53 2.94 1.69
CA LEU A 33 1.35 1.93 1.04
C LEU A 33 0.75 0.54 1.24
N VAL A 34 0.71 -0.23 0.18
CA VAL A 34 0.26 -1.63 0.17
C VAL A 34 1.31 -2.49 -0.51
N ALA A 35 1.68 -3.59 0.15
CA ALA A 35 2.65 -4.55 -0.34
C ALA A 35 2.01 -5.94 -0.41
N ILE A 36 2.14 -6.63 -1.53
CA ILE A 36 1.63 -7.97 -1.75
C ILE A 36 2.75 -8.83 -2.32
N ARG A 37 2.88 -10.05 -1.79
CA ARG A 37 3.79 -11.06 -2.30
C ARG A 37 3.00 -12.35 -2.49
N ASP A 38 2.99 -12.87 -3.72
CA ASP A 38 2.30 -14.09 -4.11
C ASP A 38 0.86 -14.18 -3.57
N GLU A 39 0.52 -15.26 -2.87
CA GLU A 39 -0.79 -15.49 -2.25
C GLU A 39 -0.82 -15.09 -0.76
N GLU A 40 0.21 -14.39 -0.27
CA GLU A 40 0.24 -13.92 1.11
C GLU A 40 -0.80 -12.82 1.35
N PRO A 41 -1.29 -12.71 2.59
CA PRO A 41 -2.15 -11.59 2.95
C PRO A 41 -1.43 -10.25 2.73
N PRO A 42 -2.16 -9.21 2.25
CA PRO A 42 -1.56 -7.92 1.99
C PRO A 42 -0.99 -7.30 3.27
N VAL A 43 0.18 -6.68 3.14
CA VAL A 43 0.77 -5.81 4.16
C VAL A 43 0.34 -4.38 3.86
N ILE A 44 -0.14 -3.66 4.87
CA ILE A 44 -0.53 -2.25 4.77
C ILE A 44 0.37 -1.42 5.68
N VAL A 45 0.88 -0.30 5.16
CA VAL A 45 1.65 0.67 5.94
C VAL A 45 1.02 2.04 5.82
N GLU A 46 0.64 2.64 6.94
CA GLU A 46 0.21 4.03 7.02
C GLU A 46 1.40 4.92 7.36
N LEU A 47 1.55 6.02 6.65
CA LEU A 47 2.71 6.91 6.72
C LEU A 47 2.33 8.23 7.36
N LYS A 48 3.12 8.70 8.33
CA LYS A 48 2.98 10.02 8.92
C LYS A 48 4.34 10.58 9.29
N LYS A 49 4.53 11.89 9.13
CA LYS A 49 5.80 12.51 9.51
C LYS A 49 6.19 12.18 10.95
N ASN A 50 5.23 12.31 11.87
CA ASN A 50 5.45 12.07 13.29
C ASN A 50 4.50 10.99 13.81
N PHE A 51 4.93 10.28 14.85
CA PHE A 51 4.03 9.39 15.60
C PHE A 51 2.89 10.21 16.21
N SER A 52 1.66 9.79 15.98
CA SER A 52 0.47 10.54 16.42
C SER A 52 -0.75 9.63 16.57
N ILE A 53 -1.73 10.07 17.37
CA ILE A 53 -3.01 9.37 17.51
C ILE A 53 -3.72 9.15 16.15
N PRO A 54 -3.82 10.16 15.26
CA PRO A 54 -4.39 9.92 13.93
C PRO A 54 -3.72 8.80 13.15
N LEU A 55 -2.39 8.65 13.23
CA LEU A 55 -1.67 7.56 12.59
C LEU A 55 -2.08 6.19 13.17
N LEU A 56 -2.17 6.08 14.49
CA LEU A 56 -2.63 4.85 15.15
C LEU A 56 -4.07 4.49 14.75
N LEU A 57 -4.96 5.47 14.71
CA LEU A 57 -6.35 5.28 14.29
C LEU A 57 -6.45 4.82 12.83
N GLN A 58 -5.62 5.36 11.93
CA GLN A 58 -5.51 4.88 10.56
C GLN A 58 -5.09 3.41 10.55
N GLY A 59 -4.02 3.04 11.24
CA GLY A 59 -3.57 1.66 11.35
C GLY A 59 -4.65 0.71 11.86
N ILE A 60 -5.32 1.06 12.98
CA ILE A 60 -6.41 0.26 13.55
C ILE A 60 -7.54 0.05 12.53
N ASN A 61 -7.92 1.08 11.78
CA ASN A 61 -8.96 0.97 10.76
C ASN A 61 -8.60 -0.01 9.65
N ARG A 62 -7.30 -0.17 9.32
CA ARG A 62 -6.81 -1.12 8.31
C ARG A 62 -6.85 -2.57 8.78
N LEU A 63 -6.91 -2.84 10.07
CA LEU A 63 -7.05 -4.21 10.62
C LEU A 63 -8.32 -4.93 10.15
N ARG A 64 -9.28 -4.23 9.56
CA ARG A 64 -10.44 -4.83 8.86
C ARG A 64 -10.05 -5.51 7.55
N LEU A 65 -8.94 -5.10 6.94
CA LEU A 65 -8.47 -5.60 5.63
C LEU A 65 -7.41 -6.69 5.77
N THR A 66 -6.52 -6.55 6.73
CA THR A 66 -5.45 -7.50 7.01
C THR A 66 -5.00 -7.39 8.46
N ARG A 67 -4.31 -8.42 8.96
CA ARG A 67 -3.63 -8.38 10.26
C ARG A 67 -2.20 -7.81 10.17
N TYR A 68 -1.67 -7.69 8.97
CA TYR A 68 -0.31 -7.21 8.74
C TYR A 68 -0.31 -5.72 8.46
N VAL A 69 -0.64 -4.94 9.48
CA VAL A 69 -0.69 -3.47 9.42
C VAL A 69 0.47 -2.88 10.20
N TYR A 70 1.16 -1.94 9.57
CA TYR A 70 2.24 -1.16 10.17
C TYR A 70 1.89 0.32 10.14
N VAL A 71 2.41 1.04 11.13
CA VAL A 71 2.49 2.50 11.14
C VAL A 71 3.95 2.91 10.98
N ALA A 72 4.23 3.83 10.08
CA ALA A 72 5.58 4.26 9.78
C ALA A 72 5.74 5.77 9.92
N PHE A 73 6.84 6.22 10.53
CA PHE A 73 7.12 7.63 10.75
C PHE A 73 8.63 7.90 10.80
N GLU A 74 8.99 9.19 10.72
CA GLU A 74 10.38 9.60 10.81
C GLU A 74 10.95 9.33 12.21
N LEU A 75 12.13 8.70 12.28
CA LEU A 75 12.86 8.58 13.53
C LEU A 75 13.38 9.95 13.96
N PRO A 76 13.00 10.45 15.16
CA PRO A 76 13.45 11.77 15.63
C PRO A 76 14.97 11.86 15.71
N ASN A 77 15.54 12.96 15.22
CA ASN A 77 17.00 13.14 15.14
C ASN A 77 17.71 13.06 16.51
N LYS A 78 17.02 13.37 17.58
CA LYS A 78 17.56 13.27 18.95
C LYS A 78 17.43 11.87 19.55
N GLY A 79 16.92 10.89 18.80
CA GLY A 79 16.73 9.51 19.26
C GLY A 79 15.72 9.31 20.39
N ARG A 80 15.08 10.40 20.86
CA ARG A 80 14.06 10.32 21.90
C ARG A 80 12.72 9.92 21.31
N ALA A 81 12.02 9.04 22.01
CA ALA A 81 10.66 8.67 21.63
C ALA A 81 9.73 9.89 21.74
N PRO A 82 8.71 9.99 20.87
CA PRO A 82 7.76 11.10 20.89
C PRO A 82 6.86 11.07 22.12
N HIS A 83 6.23 12.22 22.42
CA HIS A 83 5.24 12.41 23.49
C HIS A 83 5.73 12.08 24.90
N GLY A 84 7.06 12.17 25.17
CA GLY A 84 7.61 11.86 26.48
C GLY A 84 7.61 10.38 26.85
N ALA A 85 7.16 9.50 25.94
CA ALA A 85 7.19 8.07 26.12
C ALA A 85 8.60 7.50 25.89
N THR A 86 8.79 6.24 26.24
CA THR A 86 9.97 5.45 25.90
C THR A 86 9.71 4.56 24.65
N TRP A 87 10.75 4.13 23.97
CA TRP A 87 10.62 3.23 22.82
C TRP A 87 9.93 1.89 23.17
N PRO A 88 10.24 1.24 24.31
CA PRO A 88 9.52 0.04 24.75
C PRO A 88 8.01 0.28 24.93
N GLU A 89 7.61 1.40 25.53
CA GLU A 89 6.19 1.74 25.72
C GLU A 89 5.48 1.94 24.38
N LEU A 90 6.11 2.60 23.41
CA LEU A 90 5.51 2.77 22.08
C LEU A 90 5.37 1.44 21.34
N ARG A 91 6.38 0.55 21.43
CA ARG A 91 6.29 -0.80 20.86
C ARG A 91 5.16 -1.59 21.50
N LYS A 92 5.09 -1.59 22.83
CA LYS A 92 4.02 -2.26 23.57
C LYS A 92 2.65 -1.73 23.19
N LEU A 93 2.49 -0.41 23.09
CA LEU A 93 1.24 0.23 22.65
C LEU A 93 0.84 -0.24 21.25
N CYS A 94 1.75 -0.20 20.29
CA CYS A 94 1.46 -0.66 18.91
C CYS A 94 1.04 -2.14 18.89
N GLN A 95 1.75 -3.00 19.62
CA GLN A 95 1.42 -4.43 19.73
C GLN A 95 0.05 -4.66 20.37
N MET A 96 -0.27 -3.94 21.45
CA MET A 96 -1.61 -4.02 22.09
C MET A 96 -2.72 -3.57 21.13
N LEU A 97 -2.45 -2.61 20.25
CA LEU A 97 -3.38 -2.16 19.23
C LEU A 97 -3.41 -3.06 17.97
N GLY A 98 -2.61 -4.12 17.95
CA GLY A 98 -2.55 -5.08 16.84
C GLY A 98 -1.79 -4.57 15.62
N VAL A 99 -0.97 -3.53 15.74
CA VAL A 99 -0.19 -2.93 14.64
C VAL A 99 1.31 -3.05 14.88
N GLY A 100 2.08 -3.17 13.81
CA GLY A 100 3.53 -3.06 13.85
C GLY A 100 3.99 -1.60 13.76
N MET A 101 5.25 -1.36 14.07
CA MET A 101 5.86 -0.03 14.05
C MET A 101 7.14 -0.02 13.22
N ILE A 102 7.24 0.93 12.32
CA ILE A 102 8.41 1.17 11.47
C ILE A 102 8.89 2.60 11.70
N THR A 103 10.19 2.77 11.83
CA THR A 103 10.82 4.10 11.83
C THR A 103 11.75 4.25 10.64
N VAL A 104 11.84 5.48 10.12
CA VAL A 104 12.72 5.82 9.00
C VAL A 104 13.68 6.91 9.44
N GLN A 105 14.96 6.59 9.44
CA GLN A 105 16.01 7.55 9.79
C GLN A 105 16.57 8.19 8.52
N PHE A 106 16.52 9.51 8.44
CA PHE A 106 17.05 10.28 7.32
C PHE A 106 18.42 10.89 7.66
N TYR A 107 19.31 10.84 6.69
CA TYR A 107 20.66 11.36 6.78
C TYR A 107 20.89 12.46 5.74
N LYS A 108 21.90 13.31 5.93
CA LYS A 108 22.25 14.36 4.95
C LYS A 108 22.91 13.77 3.69
N THR A 109 23.75 12.76 3.86
CA THR A 109 24.63 12.23 2.80
C THR A 109 24.49 10.74 2.53
N ARG A 110 23.63 10.04 3.29
CA ARG A 110 23.41 8.59 3.15
C ARG A 110 21.95 8.31 2.80
N LYS A 111 21.70 7.13 2.21
CA LYS A 111 20.33 6.64 2.00
C LYS A 111 19.58 6.53 3.32
N PRO A 112 18.27 6.80 3.34
CA PRO A 112 17.44 6.59 4.52
C PRO A 112 17.51 5.14 5.00
N LYS A 113 17.50 4.94 6.32
CA LYS A 113 17.48 3.62 6.95
C LYS A 113 16.08 3.34 7.48
N VAL A 114 15.48 2.24 7.04
CA VAL A 114 14.20 1.75 7.55
C VAL A 114 14.48 0.74 8.66
N LEU A 115 13.78 0.89 9.79
CA LEU A 115 13.90 0.03 10.97
C LEU A 115 12.51 -0.45 11.36
N VAL A 116 12.33 -1.77 11.42
CA VAL A 116 11.11 -2.37 11.99
C VAL A 116 11.29 -2.46 13.49
N GLU A 117 10.58 -1.62 14.23
CA GLU A 117 10.67 -1.52 15.69
C GLU A 117 9.89 -2.64 16.39
N CYS A 118 8.74 -3.01 15.83
CA CYS A 118 7.99 -4.18 16.25
C CYS A 118 7.07 -4.68 15.13
N HIS A 119 6.80 -5.98 15.12
CA HIS A 119 5.81 -6.60 14.24
C HIS A 119 4.41 -6.58 14.89
N PRO A 120 3.34 -6.64 14.07
CA PRO A 120 2.01 -6.94 14.59
C PRO A 120 2.04 -8.27 15.37
N PRO A 121 1.21 -8.42 16.41
CA PRO A 121 1.21 -9.65 17.20
C PRO A 121 0.89 -10.87 16.31
N ALA A 122 1.70 -11.92 16.42
CA ALA A 122 1.47 -13.15 15.69
C ALA A 122 0.15 -13.77 16.15
N THR A 123 -0.75 -14.02 15.20
CA THR A 123 -1.88 -14.90 15.46
C THR A 123 -1.35 -16.33 15.47
N THR A 124 -1.71 -17.16 16.43
CA THR A 124 -1.25 -18.53 16.65
C THR A 124 -1.40 -19.49 15.45
N ALA A 125 -1.80 -19.02 14.29
CA ALA A 125 -2.10 -19.83 13.11
C ALA A 125 -1.28 -19.49 11.84
N SER A 126 -0.35 -18.51 11.86
CA SER A 126 0.42 -18.18 10.63
C SER A 126 1.76 -17.54 10.97
N ALA A 127 2.83 -18.04 10.35
CA ALA A 127 4.14 -17.40 10.37
C ALA A 127 4.05 -15.95 9.85
N SER A 128 4.88 -15.05 10.40
CA SER A 128 4.99 -13.67 9.90
C SER A 128 5.28 -13.67 8.39
N PRO A 129 4.59 -12.86 7.56
CA PRO A 129 4.86 -12.79 6.12
C PRO A 129 6.28 -12.33 5.80
N LEU A 130 6.99 -11.76 6.77
CA LEU A 130 8.39 -11.36 6.60
C LEU A 130 9.38 -12.52 6.79
N GLY A 131 8.90 -13.79 6.98
CA GLY A 131 9.75 -14.98 7.11
C GLY A 131 10.64 -14.99 8.37
N LEU A 132 10.45 -14.02 9.25
CA LEU A 132 11.20 -13.90 10.49
C LEU A 132 10.34 -14.46 11.62
N THR A 133 10.74 -15.61 12.16
CA THR A 133 10.22 -16.05 13.45
C THR A 133 10.61 -15.02 14.52
N ALA A 134 9.78 -14.85 15.55
CA ALA A 134 10.07 -13.94 16.66
C ALA A 134 11.49 -14.18 17.22
N ASP A 135 11.95 -15.43 17.23
CA ASP A 135 13.27 -15.83 17.69
C ASP A 135 14.41 -15.34 16.76
N ALA A 136 14.21 -15.32 15.45
CA ALA A 136 15.22 -14.83 14.50
C ALA A 136 15.41 -13.30 14.58
N VAL A 137 14.35 -12.55 14.90
CA VAL A 137 14.40 -11.09 15.10
C VAL A 137 15.09 -10.76 16.42
N VAL A 138 14.81 -11.52 17.47
CA VAL A 138 15.46 -11.35 18.78
C VAL A 138 16.95 -11.68 18.68
N ALA A 139 17.31 -12.75 17.96
CA ALA A 139 18.71 -13.15 17.76
C ALA A 139 19.53 -12.14 16.93
N ALA A 140 18.89 -11.41 16.02
CA ALA A 140 19.56 -10.40 15.18
C ALA A 140 19.73 -9.03 15.84
N LEU A 141 19.03 -8.75 16.96
CA LEU A 141 18.99 -7.44 17.63
C LEU A 141 19.70 -7.40 19.00
N LEU A 142 20.11 -8.56 19.54
CA LEU A 142 20.88 -8.60 20.77
C LEU A 142 22.37 -8.68 20.45
N PRO A 143 23.21 -7.79 21.00
CA PRO A 143 24.63 -8.08 21.10
C PRO A 143 24.79 -9.36 21.95
N ALA A 144 25.70 -10.23 21.52
CA ALA A 144 26.01 -11.48 22.21
C ALA A 144 26.39 -11.19 23.67
N HIS A 145 25.43 -11.29 24.58
CA HIS A 145 25.65 -11.43 26.00
C HIS A 145 25.25 -12.82 26.39
N GLU A 146 26.20 -13.51 27.02
CA GLU A 146 26.04 -14.87 27.55
C GLU A 146 24.86 -14.94 28.53
N PRO A 147 24.15 -16.08 28.59
CA PRO A 147 23.02 -16.26 29.49
C PRO A 147 23.50 -16.53 30.89
N ALA A 148 23.58 -15.53 31.74
CA ALA A 148 23.49 -15.72 33.17
C ALA A 148 22.01 -15.56 33.55
N ASP A 149 21.49 -16.60 34.25
CA ASP A 149 20.19 -16.61 34.93
C ASP A 149 18.93 -16.96 34.15
N ALA A 150 18.91 -18.12 33.50
CA ALA A 150 17.67 -18.72 33.00
C ALA A 150 16.71 -19.19 34.12
N GLU A 151 17.17 -19.30 35.36
CA GLU A 151 16.35 -19.75 36.50
C GLU A 151 15.49 -18.65 37.13
N ALA A 152 15.89 -17.39 37.01
CA ALA A 152 15.12 -16.27 37.53
C ALA A 152 13.88 -15.89 36.64
N ALA A 153 13.90 -16.23 35.35
CA ALA A 153 12.79 -15.94 34.44
C ALA A 153 11.60 -16.93 34.59
N ALA A 154 11.84 -18.14 35.09
CA ALA A 154 10.81 -19.14 35.34
C ALA A 154 10.01 -18.89 36.62
N ALA A 155 10.56 -18.13 37.56
CA ALA A 155 9.90 -17.81 38.83
C ALA A 155 8.95 -16.60 38.77
N ALA A 156 8.97 -15.80 37.67
CA ALA A 156 8.14 -14.61 37.51
C ALA A 156 6.77 -14.90 36.86
N ALA A 157 6.44 -16.13 36.57
CA ALA A 157 5.15 -16.51 35.98
C ALA A 157 4.11 -16.94 37.05
N GLN A 158 4.24 -16.46 38.29
CA GLN A 158 3.14 -16.56 39.24
C GLN A 158 2.10 -15.51 38.91
N GLU A 159 0.95 -15.95 38.41
CA GLU A 159 -0.23 -15.09 38.17
C GLU A 159 -0.62 -14.43 39.51
N ASP A 160 -0.51 -13.13 39.58
CA ASP A 160 -1.03 -12.33 40.65
C ASP A 160 -2.57 -12.48 40.67
N PRO A 161 -3.19 -13.03 41.73
CA PRO A 161 -4.64 -13.24 41.79
C PRO A 161 -5.47 -11.95 41.69
N LEU A 162 -4.83 -10.78 41.76
CA LEU A 162 -5.45 -9.46 41.62
C LEU A 162 -5.23 -8.84 40.25
N SER A 163 -4.54 -9.51 39.31
CA SER A 163 -4.45 -9.03 37.93
C SER A 163 -5.84 -9.06 37.28
N PRO A 164 -6.36 -7.92 36.82
CA PRO A 164 -7.63 -7.92 36.08
C PRO A 164 -7.49 -8.85 34.87
N PRO A 165 -8.52 -9.64 34.54
CA PRO A 165 -8.47 -10.52 33.38
C PRO A 165 -8.09 -9.69 32.14
N PRO A 166 -7.28 -10.24 31.23
CA PRO A 166 -6.85 -9.51 30.04
C PRO A 166 -8.11 -9.02 29.32
N LEU A 167 -8.23 -7.69 29.18
CA LEU A 167 -9.34 -7.10 28.46
C LEU A 167 -9.41 -7.75 27.08
N PRO A 168 -10.59 -8.25 26.65
CA PRO A 168 -10.71 -8.84 25.33
C PRO A 168 -10.26 -7.80 24.30
N THR A 169 -9.18 -8.09 23.60
CA THR A 169 -8.67 -7.22 22.53
C THR A 169 -9.72 -7.20 21.42
N VAL A 170 -10.58 -6.19 21.44
CA VAL A 170 -11.61 -6.01 20.42
C VAL A 170 -10.96 -5.49 19.14
N LEU A 171 -10.16 -6.35 18.50
CA LEU A 171 -9.64 -6.06 17.18
C LEU A 171 -10.80 -6.01 16.18
N PRO A 172 -10.79 -5.06 15.23
CA PRO A 172 -11.80 -4.98 14.20
C PRO A 172 -11.96 -6.32 13.47
N ARG A 173 -13.22 -6.77 13.30
CA ARG A 173 -13.51 -8.01 12.58
C ARG A 173 -13.00 -7.89 11.13
N HIS A 174 -12.27 -8.91 10.68
CA HIS A 174 -11.80 -9.00 9.30
C HIS A 174 -12.99 -9.08 8.34
N ASN A 175 -12.98 -8.23 7.30
CA ASN A 175 -14.02 -8.20 6.27
C ASN A 175 -13.47 -8.80 4.97
N LYS A 176 -13.68 -10.09 4.78
CA LYS A 176 -13.20 -10.84 3.60
C LYS A 176 -13.59 -10.18 2.27
N ARG A 177 -14.85 -9.75 2.11
CA ARG A 177 -15.32 -9.08 0.88
C ARG A 177 -14.61 -7.75 0.62
N ALA A 178 -14.31 -7.00 1.68
CA ALA A 178 -13.56 -5.75 1.56
C ALA A 178 -12.11 -6.04 1.16
N THR A 179 -11.48 -7.06 1.74
CA THR A 179 -10.13 -7.48 1.40
C THR A 179 -10.04 -7.98 -0.04
N GLU A 180 -10.98 -8.78 -0.51
CA GLU A 180 -11.01 -9.26 -1.90
C GLU A 180 -11.12 -8.09 -2.91
N ARG A 181 -11.98 -7.10 -2.63
CA ARG A 181 -12.09 -5.89 -3.45
C ARG A 181 -10.81 -5.07 -3.42
N PHE A 182 -10.20 -4.95 -2.26
CA PHE A 182 -8.94 -4.25 -2.06
C PHE A 182 -7.79 -4.90 -2.84
N VAL A 183 -7.61 -6.21 -2.71
CA VAL A 183 -6.59 -6.97 -3.45
C VAL A 183 -6.85 -6.91 -4.96
N ARG A 184 -8.12 -6.97 -5.38
CA ARG A 184 -8.48 -6.82 -6.78
C ARG A 184 -8.09 -5.45 -7.34
N GLU A 185 -8.42 -4.34 -6.65
CA GLU A 185 -7.99 -3.00 -7.06
C GLU A 185 -6.47 -2.91 -7.16
N PHE A 186 -5.74 -3.50 -6.22
CA PHE A 186 -4.29 -3.57 -6.25
C PHE A 186 -3.78 -4.33 -7.49
N LYS A 187 -4.31 -5.54 -7.74
CA LYS A 187 -3.91 -6.38 -8.88
C LYS A 187 -4.31 -5.76 -10.24
N GLU A 188 -5.43 -5.05 -10.32
CA GLU A 188 -5.92 -4.41 -11.55
C GLU A 188 -5.14 -3.17 -11.98
N ARG A 189 -4.45 -2.49 -11.08
CA ARG A 189 -3.55 -1.39 -11.44
C ARG A 189 -2.30 -1.97 -12.11
N ARG A 190 -1.91 -1.39 -13.23
CA ARG A 190 -0.74 -1.87 -14.00
C ARG A 190 0.58 -1.32 -13.46
N ALA A 191 0.57 -0.11 -12.90
CA ALA A 191 1.76 0.51 -12.35
C ALA A 191 1.48 1.30 -11.06
N ASP A 192 2.55 1.73 -10.40
CA ASP A 192 2.51 2.55 -9.22
C ASP A 192 2.61 4.03 -9.60
N TYR A 193 1.45 4.68 -9.74
CA TYR A 193 1.34 6.09 -10.16
C TYR A 193 1.21 7.04 -8.97
N ASN A 194 0.80 6.52 -7.81
CA ASN A 194 0.48 7.33 -6.65
C ASN A 194 1.59 7.23 -5.61
N VAL A 195 1.91 8.34 -4.98
CA VAL A 195 2.86 8.39 -3.87
C VAL A 195 2.07 8.45 -2.57
N GLY A 196 2.32 7.49 -1.67
CA GLY A 196 1.67 7.41 -0.37
C GLY A 196 1.92 8.66 0.49
N GLY A 197 0.95 9.01 1.33
CA GLY A 197 0.97 10.23 2.14
C GLY A 197 0.70 11.50 1.35
N SER A 198 0.25 11.41 0.09
CA SER A 198 -0.07 12.58 -0.74
C SER A 198 -1.46 13.12 -0.38
N THR A 199 -1.53 14.40 -0.03
CA THR A 199 -2.79 15.09 0.21
C THR A 199 -3.17 15.98 -0.98
N LYS A 200 -4.48 16.12 -1.25
CA LYS A 200 -5.05 17.02 -2.28
C LYS A 200 -4.70 16.68 -3.75
N ARG A 201 -4.10 15.55 -4.05
CA ARG A 201 -3.89 15.10 -5.44
C ARG A 201 -5.01 14.17 -5.90
N LYS A 202 -5.40 14.27 -7.16
CA LYS A 202 -6.38 13.35 -7.77
C LYS A 202 -5.70 12.01 -8.00
N LEU A 203 -6.06 11.00 -7.23
CA LEU A 203 -5.48 9.66 -7.30
C LEU A 203 -5.78 8.98 -8.63
N VAL A 204 -4.82 8.21 -9.13
CA VAL A 204 -5.00 7.34 -10.29
C VAL A 204 -5.52 5.99 -9.80
N THR A 205 -6.84 5.79 -9.92
CA THR A 205 -7.50 4.52 -9.62
C THR A 205 -7.43 3.60 -10.84
N SER A 206 -7.68 2.30 -10.65
CA SER A 206 -7.81 1.33 -11.76
C SER A 206 -8.81 1.80 -12.83
N TYR A 207 -9.94 2.37 -12.42
CA TYR A 207 -10.92 2.93 -13.37
C TYR A 207 -10.34 4.10 -14.19
N ARG A 208 -9.64 5.03 -13.52
CA ARG A 208 -9.03 6.19 -14.21
C ARG A 208 -7.92 5.74 -15.16
N GLU A 209 -7.08 4.81 -14.76
CA GLU A 209 -6.04 4.23 -15.60
C GLU A 209 -6.63 3.61 -16.89
N LYS A 210 -7.66 2.77 -16.74
CA LYS A 210 -8.36 2.16 -17.87
C LYS A 210 -9.01 3.21 -18.79
N ALA A 211 -9.63 4.24 -18.22
CA ALA A 211 -10.24 5.32 -18.98
C ALA A 211 -9.19 6.16 -19.74
N LEU A 212 -8.03 6.45 -19.13
CA LEU A 212 -6.93 7.15 -19.81
C LEU A 212 -6.36 6.33 -20.96
N PHE A 213 -6.23 5.02 -20.82
CA PHE A 213 -5.75 4.16 -21.89
C PHE A 213 -6.71 4.15 -23.10
N MET A 214 -8.02 4.06 -22.84
CA MET A 214 -9.02 4.17 -23.90
C MET A 214 -9.04 5.57 -24.53
N ALA A 215 -8.89 6.63 -23.74
CA ALA A 215 -8.82 8.00 -24.20
C ALA A 215 -7.62 8.23 -25.14
N GLN A 216 -6.45 7.69 -24.80
CA GLN A 216 -5.25 7.73 -25.64
C GLN A 216 -5.48 7.09 -27.00
N LEU A 217 -6.12 5.91 -27.04
CA LEU A 217 -6.43 5.25 -28.30
C LEU A 217 -7.42 6.05 -29.17
N LEU A 218 -8.44 6.62 -28.54
CA LEU A 218 -9.39 7.47 -29.25
C LEU A 218 -8.75 8.77 -29.79
N LEU A 219 -7.74 9.31 -29.10
CA LEU A 219 -6.97 10.44 -29.61
C LEU A 219 -6.13 10.05 -30.83
N GLN A 220 -5.49 8.88 -30.79
CA GLN A 220 -4.58 8.41 -31.84
C GLN A 220 -5.32 7.92 -33.10
N ASN A 221 -6.44 7.20 -32.92
CA ASN A 221 -7.12 6.48 -34.00
C ASN A 221 -8.49 7.08 -34.37
N GLY A 222 -8.90 8.19 -33.71
CA GLY A 222 -10.23 8.75 -33.91
C GLY A 222 -11.36 7.95 -33.28
N PRO A 223 -12.61 8.10 -33.76
CA PRO A 223 -13.76 7.40 -33.21
C PRO A 223 -13.68 5.90 -33.36
N MET A 224 -13.97 5.16 -32.28
CA MET A 224 -13.85 3.69 -32.25
C MET A 224 -15.04 3.02 -31.55
N SER A 225 -15.25 1.75 -31.91
CA SER A 225 -16.23 0.89 -31.22
C SER A 225 -15.68 0.34 -29.90
N PRO A 226 -16.55 0.02 -28.93
CA PRO A 226 -16.14 -0.62 -27.67
C PRO A 226 -15.41 -1.94 -27.88
N ARG A 227 -15.76 -2.67 -28.97
CA ARG A 227 -15.08 -3.93 -29.32
C ARG A 227 -13.63 -3.67 -29.71
N LYS A 228 -13.35 -2.72 -30.62
CA LYS A 228 -11.99 -2.36 -31.00
C LYS A 228 -11.18 -1.88 -29.80
N LEU A 229 -11.77 -1.02 -28.95
CA LEU A 229 -11.11 -0.56 -27.73
C LEU A 229 -10.78 -1.71 -26.79
N ARG A 230 -11.70 -2.67 -26.58
CA ARG A 230 -11.44 -3.86 -25.77
C ARG A 230 -10.27 -4.68 -26.34
N ASP A 231 -10.29 -4.92 -27.63
CA ASP A 231 -9.32 -5.79 -28.30
C ASP A 231 -7.91 -5.17 -28.28
N GLN A 232 -7.81 -3.83 -28.42
CA GLN A 232 -6.52 -3.12 -28.37
C GLN A 232 -6.01 -2.81 -26.97
N THR A 233 -6.90 -2.60 -26.00
CA THR A 233 -6.49 -2.29 -24.62
C THR A 233 -6.41 -3.51 -23.72
N GLY A 234 -7.05 -4.63 -24.11
CA GLY A 234 -7.24 -5.78 -23.25
C GLY A 234 -8.17 -5.51 -22.05
N ILE A 235 -9.02 -4.47 -22.12
CA ILE A 235 -9.96 -4.13 -21.04
C ILE A 235 -11.30 -4.82 -21.32
N PRO A 236 -11.67 -5.89 -20.57
CA PRO A 236 -12.86 -6.68 -20.89
C PRO A 236 -14.16 -5.87 -20.86
N ASN A 237 -14.27 -4.92 -19.93
CA ASN A 237 -15.46 -4.10 -19.72
C ASN A 237 -15.35 -2.70 -20.36
N ALA A 238 -14.75 -2.58 -21.56
CA ALA A 238 -14.61 -1.30 -22.26
C ALA A 238 -15.98 -0.63 -22.53
N ALA A 239 -16.99 -1.40 -22.92
CA ALA A 239 -18.34 -0.90 -23.15
C ALA A 239 -18.96 -0.28 -21.88
N GLY A 240 -18.85 -0.96 -20.74
CA GLY A 240 -19.35 -0.45 -19.47
C GLY A 240 -18.62 0.82 -19.00
N LEU A 241 -17.32 0.97 -19.28
CA LEU A 241 -16.55 2.17 -18.98
C LEU A 241 -17.02 3.36 -19.80
N LEU A 242 -17.26 3.16 -21.11
CA LEU A 242 -17.77 4.18 -22.01
C LEU A 242 -19.20 4.62 -21.64
N GLN A 243 -20.06 3.69 -21.25
CA GLN A 243 -21.43 3.99 -20.82
C GLN A 243 -21.48 4.75 -19.50
N LYS A 244 -20.73 4.30 -18.49
CA LYS A 244 -20.65 4.96 -17.18
C LYS A 244 -20.05 6.35 -17.27
N ASN A 245 -19.00 6.50 -18.04
CA ASN A 245 -18.37 7.77 -18.41
C ASN A 245 -18.29 8.81 -17.26
N TYR A 246 -17.86 8.38 -16.06
CA TYR A 246 -17.84 9.22 -14.84
C TYR A 246 -17.08 10.53 -15.00
N TYR A 247 -16.12 10.55 -15.90
CA TYR A 247 -15.30 11.75 -16.15
C TYR A 247 -15.77 12.59 -17.33
N ARG A 248 -16.81 12.15 -18.08
CA ARG A 248 -17.31 12.79 -19.30
C ARG A 248 -16.26 12.93 -20.40
N TRP A 249 -15.28 12.02 -20.45
CA TRP A 249 -14.20 12.04 -21.44
C TRP A 249 -14.60 11.44 -22.77
N PHE A 250 -15.71 10.74 -22.82
CA PHE A 250 -16.19 10.02 -24.00
C PHE A 250 -17.54 10.58 -24.46
N GLN A 251 -17.72 10.67 -25.76
CA GLN A 251 -19.00 11.04 -26.38
C GLN A 251 -19.38 9.98 -27.41
N ARG A 252 -20.62 9.52 -27.36
CA ARG A 252 -21.17 8.65 -28.38
C ARG A 252 -21.50 9.48 -29.60
N VAL A 253 -20.96 9.11 -30.79
CA VAL A 253 -21.20 9.79 -32.07
C VAL A 253 -22.33 9.10 -32.81
N GLU A 254 -22.26 7.77 -32.86
CA GLU A 254 -23.21 6.89 -33.52
C GLU A 254 -23.53 5.67 -32.63
N ARG A 255 -24.44 4.81 -33.11
CA ARG A 255 -24.71 3.55 -32.40
C ARG A 255 -23.43 2.71 -32.34
N GLY A 256 -22.87 2.58 -31.14
CA GLY A 256 -21.68 1.76 -30.91
C GLY A 256 -20.36 2.43 -31.30
N ILE A 257 -20.32 3.72 -31.60
CA ILE A 257 -19.08 4.46 -31.89
C ILE A 257 -18.91 5.62 -30.89
N TYR A 258 -17.74 5.73 -30.33
CA TYR A 258 -17.39 6.74 -29.35
C TYR A 258 -16.18 7.54 -29.80
N ARG A 259 -16.16 8.84 -29.45
CA ARG A 259 -15.02 9.73 -29.64
C ARG A 259 -14.56 10.32 -28.32
N LEU A 260 -13.35 10.85 -28.30
CA LEU A 260 -12.83 11.63 -27.20
C LEU A 260 -13.49 13.02 -27.17
N THR A 261 -13.72 13.54 -25.96
CA THR A 261 -14.20 14.92 -25.76
C THR A 261 -13.02 15.86 -25.50
N PRO A 262 -13.17 17.19 -25.63
CA PRO A 262 -12.13 18.14 -25.22
C PRO A 262 -11.69 17.99 -23.78
N GLN A 263 -12.62 17.61 -22.87
CA GLN A 263 -12.28 17.27 -21.48
C GLN A 263 -11.40 16.02 -21.37
N GLY A 264 -11.60 15.06 -22.27
CA GLY A 264 -10.75 13.87 -22.36
C GLY A 264 -9.34 14.20 -22.85
N GLU A 265 -9.20 15.11 -23.81
CA GLU A 265 -7.90 15.59 -24.29
C GLU A 265 -7.14 16.35 -23.20
N GLU A 266 -7.81 17.21 -22.45
CA GLU A 266 -7.21 17.93 -21.32
C GLU A 266 -6.79 16.96 -20.21
N ALA A 267 -7.58 15.91 -19.98
CA ALA A 267 -7.20 14.87 -19.03
C ALA A 267 -5.93 14.12 -19.47
N LEU A 268 -5.77 13.83 -20.77
CA LEU A 268 -4.54 13.20 -21.27
C LEU A 268 -3.31 14.08 -21.02
N ARG A 269 -3.42 15.41 -21.18
CA ARG A 269 -2.33 16.33 -20.84
C ARG A 269 -2.03 16.34 -19.33
N THR A 270 -3.08 16.41 -18.51
CA THR A 270 -2.96 16.44 -17.04
C THR A 270 -2.31 15.16 -16.48
N TYR A 271 -2.60 14.01 -17.10
CA TYR A 271 -2.10 12.70 -16.67
C TYR A 271 -1.02 12.14 -17.60
N ALA A 272 -0.24 12.98 -18.29
CA ALA A 272 0.82 12.55 -19.20
C ALA A 272 1.78 11.54 -18.55
N HIS A 273 2.18 11.75 -17.29
CA HIS A 273 3.03 10.85 -16.51
C HIS A 273 2.43 9.44 -16.30
N VAL A 274 1.10 9.30 -16.39
CA VAL A 274 0.41 7.99 -16.35
C VAL A 274 0.49 7.33 -17.71
N ILE A 275 0.25 8.13 -18.76
CA ILE A 275 0.20 7.64 -20.14
C ILE A 275 1.54 7.07 -20.59
N GLU A 276 2.65 7.70 -20.21
CA GLU A 276 4.02 7.23 -20.48
C GLU A 276 4.31 5.82 -19.92
N ARG A 277 3.58 5.42 -18.89
CA ARG A 277 3.72 4.12 -18.24
C ARG A 277 2.64 3.11 -18.64
N LEU A 278 1.70 3.50 -19.50
CA LEU A 278 0.71 2.58 -20.04
C LEU A 278 1.37 1.61 -21.03
N PRO A 279 0.86 0.39 -21.14
CA PRO A 279 1.36 -0.56 -22.13
C PRO A 279 1.11 -0.02 -23.53
N VAL A 280 1.99 -0.39 -24.46
CA VAL A 280 1.77 -0.14 -25.88
C VAL A 280 0.48 -0.88 -26.31
N PRO A 281 -0.44 -0.21 -27.00
CA PRO A 281 -1.64 -0.86 -27.53
C PRO A 281 -1.25 -2.08 -28.38
N VAL A 282 -1.98 -3.17 -28.24
CA VAL A 282 -1.83 -4.32 -29.14
C VAL A 282 -2.26 -3.83 -30.53
N SER A 283 -1.29 -3.49 -31.37
CA SER A 283 -1.55 -3.22 -32.77
C SER A 283 -2.27 -4.42 -33.35
N ALA A 284 -3.42 -4.21 -33.98
CA ALA A 284 -4.05 -5.26 -34.74
C ALA A 284 -2.99 -5.78 -35.73
N ALA A 285 -2.53 -6.98 -35.53
CA ALA A 285 -1.68 -7.65 -36.48
C ALA A 285 -2.42 -7.61 -37.81
N VAL A 286 -1.87 -6.89 -38.78
CA VAL A 286 -2.33 -6.96 -40.17
C VAL A 286 -2.19 -8.44 -40.53
N PRO A 287 -3.28 -9.16 -40.91
CA PRO A 287 -3.15 -10.52 -41.41
C PRO A 287 -2.19 -10.45 -42.60
N PRO A 288 -1.22 -11.35 -42.73
CA PRO A 288 -0.40 -11.40 -43.91
C PRO A 288 -1.31 -11.55 -45.13
N ASP A 289 -1.20 -10.61 -46.06
CA ASP A 289 -1.88 -10.69 -47.35
C ASP A 289 -1.65 -12.06 -47.95
N THR A 290 -2.72 -12.80 -48.13
CA THR A 290 -2.75 -14.03 -48.93
C THR A 290 -2.58 -13.59 -50.38
N VAL A 291 -1.38 -13.77 -50.89
CA VAL A 291 -1.11 -13.75 -52.37
C VAL A 291 -1.55 -15.05 -52.98
#